data_98e96d5d27096a264be01f4777831e52
#
_entry.id   98e96d5d27096a264be01f4777831e52
#
_cell.length_a   1.000
_cell.length_b   1.000
_cell.length_c   1.000
_cell.angle_alpha   90.00
_cell.angle_beta   90.00
_cell.angle_gamma   90.00
#
_symmetry.space_group_name_H-M   'P 1'
#
loop_
_entity.id
_entity.type
_entity.pdbx_description
1 polymer ?
#
loop_
_entity_poly.entity_id
_entity_poly.type
_entity_poly.pdbx_seq_one_letter_code
_entity_poly.pdbx_strand_id
1 'polypeptide(L)'
;MMNKRLKQGSTFLLAVALTFPLLTLPGAKAASAINTGQKCSIEFDISGNSSELLSASIPVNLYKVASVDESGNYTGIGAFSKLDLSSVSADNLDAAAATWAERAAEAKKLLKDDTEPTTTTLTQGRGTATGLDTGLYLVDTPKVITTNYTYTFTPYLVSLPTNNYYSGNGASDDWIYDLTKEYNSAVGLKPEQHVRYGNLVINKELVDHNATFGNNA
;
A
#
# COMPACT_ATOMS: atom_id res chain seq x y z
N MET A 1 -44.80 -7.77 13.79
CA MET A 1 -43.41 -7.64 14.36
C MET A 1 -42.42 -8.13 13.34
N MET A 2 -41.79 -7.21 12.64
CA MET A 2 -40.92 -7.51 11.51
C MET A 2 -39.47 -7.21 11.96
N ASN A 3 -38.65 -8.25 12.17
CA ASN A 3 -37.28 -8.13 12.58
C ASN A 3 -36.41 -7.69 11.38
N LYS A 4 -36.01 -6.42 11.38
CA LYS A 4 -34.94 -5.91 10.50
C LYS A 4 -33.60 -6.50 10.99
N ARG A 5 -33.09 -7.51 10.30
CA ARG A 5 -31.70 -7.93 10.43
C ARG A 5 -30.83 -6.92 9.68
N LEU A 6 -30.17 -6.05 10.44
CA LEU A 6 -29.04 -5.26 9.96
C LEU A 6 -27.93 -6.24 9.57
N LYS A 7 -27.64 -6.34 8.29
CA LYS A 7 -26.38 -6.94 7.83
C LYS A 7 -25.27 -5.93 8.12
N GLN A 8 -24.60 -6.11 9.24
CA GLN A 8 -23.32 -5.44 9.49
C GLN A 8 -22.31 -5.97 8.48
N GLY A 9 -21.96 -5.13 7.51
CA GLY A 9 -20.79 -5.33 6.69
C GLY A 9 -19.56 -5.28 7.61
N SER A 10 -18.88 -6.40 7.76
CA SER A 10 -17.66 -6.51 8.53
C SER A 10 -16.57 -5.80 7.74
N THR A 11 -16.34 -4.53 8.06
CA THR A 11 -15.16 -3.81 7.61
C THR A 11 -13.99 -4.33 8.44
N PHE A 12 -13.25 -5.29 7.89
CA PHE A 12 -11.96 -5.66 8.45
C PHE A 12 -10.97 -4.52 8.19
N LEU A 13 -10.99 -3.54 9.07
CA LEU A 13 -9.88 -2.61 9.24
C LEU A 13 -8.77 -3.39 9.96
N LEU A 14 -7.90 -4.04 9.17
CA LEU A 14 -6.64 -4.54 9.69
C LEU A 14 -5.70 -3.34 9.82
N ALA A 15 -5.95 -2.52 10.84
CA ALA A 15 -4.97 -1.59 11.34
C ALA A 15 -3.86 -2.45 11.96
N VAL A 16 -2.79 -2.69 11.23
CA VAL A 16 -1.53 -3.10 11.85
C VAL A 16 -1.02 -1.87 12.60
N ALA A 17 -1.56 -1.68 13.80
CA ALA A 17 -0.95 -0.80 14.78
C ALA A 17 0.33 -1.53 15.23
N LEU A 18 1.46 -1.13 14.68
CA LEU A 18 2.76 -1.44 15.26
C LEU A 18 2.84 -0.70 16.60
N THR A 19 2.30 -1.33 17.66
CA THR A 19 2.50 -0.88 19.02
C THR A 19 3.92 -1.27 19.44
N PHE A 20 4.85 -0.34 19.31
CA PHE A 20 6.20 -0.51 19.84
C PHE A 20 6.25 -0.06 21.29
N PRO A 21 6.78 -0.89 22.22
CA PRO A 21 7.08 -0.44 23.57
C PRO A 21 8.25 0.53 23.54
N LEU A 22 8.05 1.71 24.09
CA LEU A 22 9.11 2.71 24.30
C LEU A 22 10.10 2.17 25.35
N LEU A 23 11.15 1.52 24.90
CA LEU A 23 12.31 1.15 25.73
C LEU A 23 13.41 2.17 25.48
N THR A 24 13.53 3.13 26.39
CA THR A 24 14.72 4.00 26.46
C THR A 24 15.93 3.17 26.91
N LEU A 25 16.75 2.72 25.97
CA LEU A 25 18.02 2.07 26.25
C LEU A 25 19.12 3.14 26.41
N PRO A 26 19.91 3.09 27.50
CA PRO A 26 21.08 3.94 27.63
C PRO A 26 22.19 3.40 26.72
N GLY A 27 22.62 4.21 25.76
CA GLY A 27 23.76 3.91 24.90
C GLY A 27 23.42 3.70 23.42
N ALA A 28 22.57 4.55 22.83
CA ALA A 28 22.41 4.58 21.38
C ALA A 28 23.75 4.88 20.71
N LYS A 29 24.37 3.88 20.08
CA LYS A 29 25.40 4.12 19.07
C LYS A 29 24.75 4.96 17.97
N ALA A 30 25.48 5.97 17.50
CA ALA A 30 25.06 6.67 16.29
C ALA A 30 24.89 5.66 15.15
N ALA A 31 23.75 5.69 14.48
CA ALA A 31 23.52 4.84 13.32
C ALA A 31 24.67 5.03 12.33
N SER A 32 25.08 3.95 11.65
CA SER A 32 26.08 4.06 10.59
C SER A 32 25.55 4.96 9.47
N ALA A 33 26.44 5.70 8.80
CA ALA A 33 26.05 6.55 7.68
C ALA A 33 25.40 5.73 6.55
N ILE A 34 24.36 6.27 5.93
CA ILE A 34 23.71 5.65 4.77
C ILE A 34 24.69 5.67 3.57
N ASN A 35 24.95 4.52 2.97
CA ASN A 35 25.65 4.45 1.69
C ASN A 35 24.67 4.80 0.56
N THR A 36 24.63 6.07 0.19
CA THR A 36 23.70 6.59 -0.83
C THR A 36 23.95 6.06 -2.24
N GLY A 37 25.11 5.45 -2.49
CA GLY A 37 25.45 4.80 -3.77
C GLY A 37 24.97 3.35 -3.89
N GLN A 38 24.53 2.75 -2.79
CA GLN A 38 24.07 1.37 -2.78
C GLN A 38 22.66 1.24 -3.34
N LYS A 39 22.42 0.19 -4.13
CA LYS A 39 21.07 -0.11 -4.62
C LYS A 39 20.26 -0.88 -3.58
N CYS A 40 18.96 -0.64 -3.61
CA CYS A 40 17.98 -1.26 -2.74
C CYS A 40 17.07 -2.22 -3.50
N SER A 41 16.47 -3.15 -2.76
CA SER A 41 15.39 -4.01 -3.24
C SER A 41 14.30 -4.13 -2.18
N ILE A 42 13.06 -4.34 -2.65
CA ILE A 42 11.88 -4.46 -1.78
C ILE A 42 10.98 -5.56 -2.32
N GLU A 43 10.45 -6.40 -1.43
CA GLU A 43 9.42 -7.38 -1.73
C GLU A 43 8.07 -6.92 -1.17
N PHE A 44 7.04 -7.08 -1.98
CA PHE A 44 5.65 -6.90 -1.57
C PHE A 44 5.01 -8.27 -1.39
N ASP A 45 4.32 -8.47 -0.26
CA ASP A 45 3.59 -9.69 0.06
C ASP A 45 2.21 -9.36 0.61
N ILE A 46 1.19 -9.86 -0.08
CA ILE A 46 -0.20 -9.78 0.33
C ILE A 46 -0.83 -11.17 0.46
N SER A 47 -0.02 -12.22 0.65
CA SER A 47 -0.46 -13.63 0.69
C SER A 47 -1.53 -13.92 1.76
N GLY A 48 -1.67 -13.05 2.77
CA GLY A 48 -2.75 -13.13 3.77
C GLY A 48 -4.12 -12.62 3.31
N ASN A 49 -4.26 -12.18 2.05
CA ASN A 49 -5.51 -11.64 1.52
C ASN A 49 -6.41 -12.70 0.88
N SER A 50 -7.56 -12.26 0.34
CA SER A 50 -8.53 -13.16 -0.31
C SER A 50 -7.95 -13.83 -1.56
N SER A 51 -8.35 -15.06 -1.82
CA SER A 51 -7.92 -15.84 -3.00
C SER A 51 -8.20 -15.12 -4.32
N GLU A 52 -9.28 -14.35 -4.39
CA GLU A 52 -9.65 -13.58 -5.58
C GLU A 52 -8.65 -12.44 -5.85
N LEU A 53 -8.20 -11.75 -4.79
CA LEU A 53 -7.16 -10.73 -4.92
C LEU A 53 -5.80 -11.36 -5.26
N LEU A 54 -5.46 -12.49 -4.65
CA LEU A 54 -4.21 -13.21 -4.93
C LEU A 54 -4.12 -13.70 -6.38
N SER A 55 -5.25 -14.03 -7.00
CA SER A 55 -5.32 -14.47 -8.40
C SER A 55 -5.17 -13.31 -9.39
N ALA A 56 -5.29 -12.08 -8.92
CA ALA A 56 -5.15 -10.90 -9.77
C ALA A 56 -3.69 -10.55 -10.02
N SER A 57 -3.42 -9.95 -11.18
CA SER A 57 -2.15 -9.29 -11.48
C SER A 57 -2.23 -7.85 -10.95
N ILE A 58 -1.39 -7.51 -9.98
CA ILE A 58 -1.45 -6.23 -9.27
C ILE A 58 -0.19 -5.41 -9.56
N PRO A 59 -0.26 -4.36 -10.38
CA PRO A 59 0.86 -3.47 -10.57
C PRO A 59 1.05 -2.61 -9.33
N VAL A 60 2.29 -2.49 -8.86
CA VAL A 60 2.70 -1.63 -7.75
C VAL A 60 3.69 -0.61 -8.28
N ASN A 61 3.33 0.64 -8.21
CA ASN A 61 4.13 1.76 -8.68
C ASN A 61 4.93 2.37 -7.51
N LEU A 62 6.21 2.53 -7.73
CA LEU A 62 7.16 3.12 -6.80
C LEU A 62 7.66 4.44 -7.38
N TYR A 63 7.21 5.55 -6.85
CA TYR A 63 7.66 6.88 -7.25
C TYR A 63 8.69 7.40 -6.26
N LYS A 64 9.91 7.64 -6.69
CA LYS A 64 10.92 8.25 -5.83
C LYS A 64 10.53 9.71 -5.57
N VAL A 65 10.16 10.02 -4.33
CA VAL A 65 9.68 11.36 -3.93
C VAL A 65 10.77 12.21 -3.32
N ALA A 66 11.80 11.58 -2.73
CA ALA A 66 12.93 12.29 -2.16
C ALA A 66 14.23 11.49 -2.28
N SER A 67 15.35 12.20 -2.34
CA SER A 67 16.67 11.65 -2.03
C SER A 67 16.86 11.57 -0.52
N VAL A 68 17.76 10.73 -0.07
CA VAL A 68 18.21 10.63 1.33
C VAL A 68 19.70 10.95 1.39
N ASP A 69 20.13 11.67 2.41
CA ASP A 69 21.55 11.91 2.67
C ASP A 69 22.16 10.82 3.60
N GLU A 70 23.46 10.90 3.83
CA GLU A 70 24.18 9.96 4.70
C GLU A 70 23.69 9.99 6.15
N SER A 71 23.04 11.06 6.57
CA SER A 71 22.47 11.26 7.90
C SER A 71 21.00 10.87 8.00
N GLY A 72 20.38 10.39 6.91
CA GLY A 72 18.97 9.97 6.90
C GLY A 72 17.95 11.08 6.63
N ASN A 73 18.38 12.30 6.29
CA ASN A 73 17.46 13.39 5.97
C ASN A 73 16.97 13.29 4.53
N TYR A 74 15.71 13.62 4.33
CA TYR A 74 15.09 13.62 3.01
C TYR A 74 15.06 14.99 2.37
N THR A 75 15.32 15.02 1.07
CA THR A 75 15.15 16.20 0.22
C THR A 75 14.25 15.84 -0.96
N GLY A 76 13.08 16.47 -1.03
CA GLY A 76 12.10 16.25 -2.11
C GLY A 76 12.68 16.57 -3.49
N ILE A 77 12.34 15.73 -4.48
CA ILE A 77 12.89 15.83 -5.84
C ILE A 77 11.79 16.08 -6.88
N GLY A 78 12.14 16.72 -7.98
CA GLY A 78 11.23 16.94 -9.10
C GLY A 78 9.91 17.58 -8.69
N ALA A 79 8.80 16.94 -9.01
CA ALA A 79 7.45 17.40 -8.66
C ALA A 79 7.24 17.47 -7.13
N PHE A 80 8.01 16.70 -6.36
CA PHE A 80 7.90 16.60 -4.91
C PHE A 80 8.82 17.57 -4.14
N SER A 81 9.51 18.48 -4.82
CA SER A 81 10.44 19.46 -4.18
C SER A 81 9.79 20.36 -3.14
N LYS A 82 8.46 20.48 -3.17
CA LYS A 82 7.67 21.26 -2.19
C LYS A 82 7.03 20.40 -1.09
N LEU A 83 7.25 19.11 -1.12
CA LEU A 83 6.74 18.22 -0.07
C LEU A 83 7.48 18.51 1.23
N ASP A 84 6.73 18.83 2.30
CA ASP A 84 7.32 19.07 3.61
C ASP A 84 7.71 17.73 4.26
N LEU A 85 9.01 17.45 4.27
CA LEU A 85 9.59 16.25 4.86
C LEU A 85 10.36 16.54 6.18
N SER A 86 10.24 17.74 6.73
CA SER A 86 11.00 18.20 7.90
C SER A 86 10.69 17.38 9.17
N SER A 87 9.50 16.78 9.23
CA SER A 87 9.03 15.96 10.36
C SER A 87 9.34 14.47 10.22
N VAL A 88 9.95 14.05 9.11
CA VAL A 88 10.25 12.64 8.82
C VAL A 88 11.70 12.50 8.37
N SER A 89 12.34 11.43 8.81
CA SER A 89 13.69 11.06 8.38
C SER A 89 13.84 9.54 8.42
N ALA A 90 14.88 9.02 7.78
CA ALA A 90 15.18 7.59 7.81
C ALA A 90 15.55 7.11 9.22
N ASP A 91 16.11 7.99 10.06
CA ASP A 91 16.43 7.68 11.46
C ASP A 91 15.21 7.75 12.40
N ASN A 92 14.18 8.49 12.02
CA ASN A 92 12.98 8.69 12.84
C ASN A 92 11.75 8.08 12.16
N LEU A 93 11.71 6.77 12.10
CA LEU A 93 10.55 6.03 11.61
C LEU A 93 9.40 6.00 12.64
N ASP A 94 9.64 6.48 13.88
CA ASP A 94 8.64 6.61 14.94
C ASP A 94 7.73 7.84 14.78
N ALA A 95 7.97 8.67 13.78
CA ALA A 95 7.01 9.72 13.45
C ALA A 95 5.61 9.10 13.40
N ALA A 96 4.67 9.70 14.11
CA ALA A 96 3.32 9.18 14.26
C ALA A 96 2.78 8.70 12.91
N ALA A 97 2.20 7.51 12.85
CA ALA A 97 1.68 6.91 11.62
C ALA A 97 0.78 7.87 10.82
N ALA A 98 0.09 8.80 11.51
CA ALA A 98 -0.67 9.87 10.92
C ALA A 98 0.18 10.81 10.07
N THR A 99 1.36 11.23 10.54
CA THR A 99 2.27 12.12 9.80
C THR A 99 2.74 11.46 8.49
N TRP A 100 3.12 10.19 8.54
CA TRP A 100 3.51 9.45 7.35
C TRP A 100 2.36 9.30 6.36
N ALA A 101 1.12 9.06 6.84
CA ALA A 101 -0.06 8.97 6.00
C ALA A 101 -0.41 10.32 5.33
N GLU A 102 -0.29 11.43 6.06
CA GLU A 102 -0.47 12.78 5.51
C GLU A 102 0.54 13.08 4.41
N ARG A 103 1.83 12.80 4.65
CA ARG A 103 2.89 13.02 3.64
C ARG A 103 2.69 12.13 2.41
N ALA A 104 2.22 10.90 2.58
CA ALA A 104 1.87 10.03 1.46
C ALA A 104 0.71 10.60 0.64
N ALA A 105 -0.34 11.10 1.30
CA ALA A 105 -1.47 11.73 0.63
C ALA A 105 -1.08 13.01 -0.11
N GLU A 106 -0.19 13.83 0.47
CA GLU A 106 0.36 15.02 -0.19
C GLU A 106 1.22 14.65 -1.40
N ALA A 107 2.11 13.68 -1.26
CA ALA A 107 2.92 13.16 -2.36
C ALA A 107 2.04 12.66 -3.51
N LYS A 108 0.97 11.92 -3.20
CA LYS A 108 0.00 11.45 -4.20
C LYS A 108 -0.65 12.60 -4.98
N LYS A 109 -0.97 13.72 -4.33
CA LYS A 109 -1.54 14.91 -5.00
C LYS A 109 -0.54 15.64 -5.90
N LEU A 110 0.75 15.49 -5.65
CA LEU A 110 1.83 16.09 -6.44
C LEU A 110 2.22 15.26 -7.66
N LEU A 111 1.74 14.01 -7.76
CA LEU A 111 1.96 13.18 -8.94
C LEU A 111 1.41 13.86 -10.18
N LYS A 112 2.20 13.87 -11.24
CA LYS A 112 1.83 14.33 -12.56
C LYS A 112 1.80 13.16 -13.52
N ASP A 113 1.08 13.32 -14.63
CA ASP A 113 0.92 12.28 -15.65
C ASP A 113 2.25 11.87 -16.30
N ASP A 114 3.25 12.75 -16.26
CA ASP A 114 4.59 12.54 -16.80
C ASP A 114 5.60 11.97 -15.76
N THR A 115 5.15 11.67 -14.55
CA THR A 115 6.01 11.11 -13.50
C THR A 115 6.12 9.60 -13.67
N GLU A 116 7.28 9.14 -14.13
CA GLU A 116 7.53 7.70 -14.37
C GLU A 116 7.83 6.94 -13.08
N PRO A 117 7.09 5.88 -12.76
CA PRO A 117 7.38 5.01 -11.63
C PRO A 117 8.37 3.89 -12.00
N THR A 118 9.02 3.32 -11.01
CA THR A 118 9.47 1.93 -11.10
C THR A 118 8.30 1.03 -10.75
N THR A 119 7.87 0.17 -11.68
CA THR A 119 6.71 -0.70 -11.48
C THR A 119 7.15 -2.14 -11.28
N THR A 120 6.62 -2.79 -10.25
CA THR A 120 6.65 -4.26 -10.12
C THR A 120 5.22 -4.80 -10.16
N THR A 121 5.07 -6.06 -10.55
CA THR A 121 3.75 -6.70 -10.63
C THR A 121 3.70 -7.86 -9.64
N LEU A 122 2.69 -7.85 -8.77
CA LEU A 122 2.44 -8.98 -7.91
C LEU A 122 1.70 -10.07 -8.68
N THR A 123 2.22 -11.28 -8.59
CA THR A 123 1.62 -12.51 -9.10
C THR A 123 1.41 -13.45 -7.92
N GLN A 124 0.23 -13.99 -7.74
CA GLN A 124 -0.11 -14.80 -6.57
C GLN A 124 0.21 -14.09 -5.23
N GLY A 125 0.03 -12.78 -5.21
CA GLY A 125 0.21 -11.94 -4.03
C GLY A 125 1.65 -11.52 -3.71
N ARG A 126 2.63 -11.85 -4.55
CA ARG A 126 4.04 -11.49 -4.34
C ARG A 126 4.68 -10.83 -5.54
N GLY A 127 5.56 -9.87 -5.27
CA GLY A 127 6.35 -9.19 -6.30
C GLY A 127 7.52 -8.45 -5.71
N THR A 128 8.60 -8.34 -6.47
CA THR A 128 9.87 -7.74 -6.03
C THR A 128 10.29 -6.64 -6.97
N ALA A 129 10.69 -5.49 -6.42
CA ALA A 129 11.38 -4.43 -7.15
C ALA A 129 12.84 -4.40 -6.72
N THR A 130 13.74 -4.34 -7.68
CA THR A 130 15.20 -4.37 -7.46
C THR A 130 15.90 -3.21 -8.16
N GLY A 131 17.15 -2.92 -7.75
CA GLY A 131 17.95 -1.88 -8.39
C GLY A 131 17.50 -0.46 -8.08
N LEU A 132 16.68 -0.28 -7.04
CA LEU A 132 16.19 1.01 -6.60
C LEU A 132 17.33 1.85 -6.00
N ASP A 133 17.31 3.14 -6.25
CA ASP A 133 18.20 4.08 -5.56
C ASP A 133 17.78 4.24 -4.10
N THR A 134 18.69 4.68 -3.24
CA THR A 134 18.33 5.11 -1.90
C THR A 134 17.45 6.35 -1.94
N GLY A 135 16.48 6.44 -1.02
CA GLY A 135 15.55 7.56 -0.93
C GLY A 135 14.21 7.19 -0.31
N LEU A 136 13.27 8.11 -0.43
CA LEU A 136 11.89 7.93 0.00
C LEU A 136 11.01 7.66 -1.22
N TYR A 137 10.18 6.63 -1.14
CA TYR A 137 9.30 6.22 -2.24
C TYR A 137 7.84 6.26 -1.83
N LEU A 138 7.01 6.82 -2.70
CA LEU A 138 5.56 6.66 -2.63
C LEU A 138 5.21 5.33 -3.30
N VAL A 139 4.59 4.45 -2.53
CA VAL A 139 3.98 3.22 -3.04
C VAL A 139 2.53 3.52 -3.40
N ASP A 140 2.21 3.40 -4.67
CA ASP A 140 0.89 3.66 -5.20
C ASP A 140 0.44 2.49 -6.08
N THR A 141 -0.68 1.91 -5.70
CA THR A 141 -1.24 0.75 -6.40
C THR A 141 -2.57 1.17 -7.03
N PRO A 142 -2.72 1.03 -8.34
CA PRO A 142 -3.98 1.28 -9.01
C PRO A 142 -5.08 0.37 -8.48
N LYS A 143 -6.34 0.80 -8.63
CA LYS A 143 -7.48 -0.05 -8.30
C LYS A 143 -7.45 -1.34 -9.14
N VAL A 144 -7.77 -2.45 -8.49
CA VAL A 144 -7.88 -3.76 -9.12
C VAL A 144 -9.34 -4.19 -9.13
N ILE A 145 -9.81 -4.63 -10.29
CA ILE A 145 -11.19 -5.08 -10.47
C ILE A 145 -11.14 -6.59 -10.72
N THR A 146 -11.84 -7.32 -9.88
CA THR A 146 -12.00 -8.77 -9.98
C THR A 146 -13.46 -9.12 -10.30
N THR A 147 -13.81 -10.38 -10.25
CA THR A 147 -15.19 -10.82 -10.57
C THR A 147 -16.20 -10.23 -9.59
N ASN A 148 -15.94 -10.36 -8.29
CA ASN A 148 -16.91 -10.00 -7.25
C ASN A 148 -16.58 -8.68 -6.55
N TYR A 149 -15.35 -8.18 -6.68
CA TYR A 149 -14.86 -7.05 -5.91
C TYR A 149 -14.08 -6.04 -6.74
N THR A 150 -14.11 -4.81 -6.26
CA THR A 150 -13.13 -3.77 -6.63
C THR A 150 -12.26 -3.53 -5.40
N TYR A 151 -10.95 -3.59 -5.59
CA TYR A 151 -9.98 -3.29 -4.54
C TYR A 151 -9.36 -1.93 -4.81
N THR A 152 -9.36 -1.08 -3.79
CA THR A 152 -8.60 0.17 -3.75
C THR A 152 -7.47 0.04 -2.74
N PHE A 153 -6.40 0.80 -2.92
CA PHE A 153 -5.22 0.68 -2.07
C PHE A 153 -4.86 2.04 -1.50
N THR A 154 -4.63 2.09 -0.19
CA THR A 154 -4.15 3.30 0.46
C THR A 154 -2.68 3.49 0.13
N PRO A 155 -2.28 4.62 -0.51
CA PRO A 155 -0.87 4.90 -0.78
C PRO A 155 -0.11 5.14 0.53
N TYR A 156 1.18 4.81 0.54
CA TYR A 156 2.04 5.05 1.68
C TYR A 156 3.48 5.32 1.26
N LEU A 157 4.28 5.86 2.17
CA LEU A 157 5.70 6.10 1.95
C LEU A 157 6.53 4.96 2.54
N VAL A 158 7.62 4.62 1.84
CA VAL A 158 8.62 3.65 2.30
C VAL A 158 10.02 4.23 2.14
N SER A 159 10.84 4.10 3.18
CA SER A 159 12.25 4.45 3.17
C SER A 159 13.10 3.31 2.59
N LEU A 160 14.02 3.64 1.72
CA LEU A 160 15.06 2.74 1.21
C LEU A 160 16.44 3.43 1.32
N PRO A 161 17.37 2.91 2.13
CA PRO A 161 17.24 1.77 3.01
C PRO A 161 16.31 2.06 4.19
N THR A 162 15.91 1.00 4.89
CA THR A 162 15.24 1.10 6.18
C THR A 162 16.20 0.80 7.32
N ASN A 163 15.86 1.25 8.54
CA ASN A 163 16.63 0.96 9.74
C ASN A 163 16.15 -0.34 10.37
N ASN A 164 17.07 -1.19 10.81
CA ASN A 164 16.79 -2.48 11.46
C ASN A 164 16.48 -2.35 12.95
N TYR A 165 16.30 -1.15 13.48
CA TYR A 165 16.07 -0.88 14.91
C TYR A 165 14.93 -1.72 15.53
N TYR A 166 13.99 -2.18 14.71
CA TYR A 166 12.76 -2.86 15.16
C TYR A 166 12.75 -4.38 14.99
N SER A 167 13.81 -5.02 14.51
CA SER A 167 13.79 -6.47 14.28
C SER A 167 13.86 -7.33 15.54
N GLY A 168 14.03 -6.74 16.70
CA GLY A 168 14.01 -7.44 18.02
C GLY A 168 15.18 -8.39 18.28
N ASN A 169 16.07 -8.60 17.33
CA ASN A 169 17.21 -9.52 17.42
C ASN A 169 18.55 -8.83 17.77
N GLY A 170 18.48 -7.81 18.63
CA GLY A 170 19.66 -7.04 18.99
C GLY A 170 19.99 -6.05 17.88
N ALA A 171 19.58 -4.79 18.06
CA ALA A 171 19.78 -3.74 17.09
C ALA A 171 21.23 -3.74 16.59
N SER A 172 21.45 -4.20 15.37
CA SER A 172 22.58 -3.74 14.61
C SER A 172 22.15 -2.36 14.08
N ASP A 173 22.99 -1.34 14.30
CA ASP A 173 22.79 0.00 13.75
C ASP A 173 22.95 0.01 12.22
N ASP A 174 22.70 -1.11 11.55
CA ASP A 174 22.96 -1.31 10.15
C ASP A 174 21.72 -1.03 9.32
N TRP A 175 21.92 -0.31 8.23
CA TRP A 175 20.89 -0.03 7.25
C TRP A 175 20.60 -1.27 6.38
N ILE A 176 19.33 -1.60 6.21
CA ILE A 176 18.86 -2.70 5.37
C ILE A 176 18.55 -2.15 3.98
N TYR A 177 19.34 -2.55 3.00
CA TYR A 177 19.17 -2.18 1.58
C TYR A 177 18.37 -3.24 0.82
N ASP A 178 18.44 -4.49 1.24
CA ASP A 178 17.75 -5.61 0.61
C ASP A 178 16.61 -6.12 1.49
N LEU A 179 15.41 -5.58 1.28
CA LEU A 179 14.20 -5.97 1.99
C LEU A 179 13.54 -7.23 1.40
N THR A 180 14.27 -8.04 0.64
CA THR A 180 13.78 -9.32 0.14
C THR A 180 14.31 -10.50 0.96
N LYS A 181 15.36 -10.29 1.77
CA LYS A 181 16.09 -11.35 2.47
C LYS A 181 15.94 -11.29 3.98
N GLU A 182 15.56 -10.14 4.52
CA GLU A 182 15.45 -9.97 5.96
C GLU A 182 14.12 -10.51 6.48
N TYR A 183 14.17 -11.06 7.67
CA TYR A 183 13.04 -11.66 8.38
C TYR A 183 11.83 -10.72 8.43
N ASN A 184 10.73 -11.12 7.80
CA ASN A 184 9.46 -10.38 7.75
C ASN A 184 9.55 -8.96 7.17
N SER A 185 10.50 -8.70 6.31
CA SER A 185 10.67 -7.38 5.70
C SER A 185 9.77 -7.13 4.49
N ALA A 186 9.06 -8.16 4.04
CA ALA A 186 8.08 -7.99 2.98
C ALA A 186 7.02 -6.96 3.38
N VAL A 187 6.81 -5.99 2.52
CA VAL A 187 5.90 -4.88 2.77
C VAL A 187 4.52 -5.23 2.25
N GLY A 188 3.50 -5.10 3.10
CA GLY A 188 2.11 -5.32 2.72
C GLY A 188 1.52 -4.14 1.96
N LEU A 189 0.62 -4.41 1.03
CA LEU A 189 -0.30 -3.40 0.52
C LEU A 189 -1.49 -3.26 1.48
N LYS A 190 -2.16 -2.09 1.44
CA LYS A 190 -3.33 -1.80 2.27
C LYS A 190 -4.61 -1.80 1.40
N PRO A 191 -5.15 -2.99 1.04
CA PRO A 191 -6.34 -3.08 0.21
C PRO A 191 -7.61 -2.80 0.99
N GLU A 192 -8.52 -2.06 0.37
CA GLU A 192 -9.92 -1.94 0.76
C GLU A 192 -10.78 -2.66 -0.28
N GLN A 193 -11.71 -3.48 0.19
CA GLN A 193 -12.53 -4.34 -0.65
C GLN A 193 -13.96 -3.77 -0.76
N HIS A 194 -14.41 -3.56 -1.98
CA HIS A 194 -15.76 -3.09 -2.30
C HIS A 194 -16.49 -4.11 -3.15
N VAL A 195 -17.68 -4.54 -2.70
CA VAL A 195 -18.51 -5.49 -3.45
C VAL A 195 -18.99 -4.88 -4.76
N ARG A 196 -18.88 -5.63 -5.84
CA ARG A 196 -19.45 -5.26 -7.12
C ARG A 196 -20.88 -5.80 -7.22
N TYR A 197 -21.83 -4.92 -7.42
CA TYR A 197 -23.20 -5.29 -7.68
C TYR A 197 -23.42 -5.41 -9.18
N GLY A 198 -24.01 -6.53 -9.63
CA GLY A 198 -24.47 -6.66 -11.00
C GLY A 198 -25.80 -5.93 -11.21
N ASN A 199 -26.04 -5.44 -12.41
CA ASN A 199 -27.36 -4.96 -12.81
C ASN A 199 -28.17 -6.16 -13.28
N LEU A 200 -29.30 -6.43 -12.62
CA LEU A 200 -30.28 -7.38 -13.10
C LEU A 200 -31.32 -6.62 -13.94
N VAL A 201 -31.35 -6.87 -15.22
CA VAL A 201 -32.43 -6.41 -16.11
C VAL A 201 -33.43 -7.54 -16.22
N ILE A 202 -34.65 -7.33 -15.69
CA ILE A 202 -35.76 -8.25 -15.85
C ILE A 202 -36.63 -7.71 -16.99
N ASN A 203 -36.58 -8.34 -18.14
CA ASN A 203 -37.50 -8.10 -19.22
C ASN A 203 -38.76 -8.93 -18.93
N LYS A 204 -39.87 -8.27 -18.59
CA LYS A 204 -41.18 -8.90 -18.45
C LYS A 204 -41.90 -8.77 -19.78
N GLU A 205 -42.01 -9.87 -20.49
CA GLU A 205 -42.89 -9.95 -21.66
C GLU A 205 -44.27 -10.40 -21.22
N LEU A 206 -45.27 -9.59 -21.51
CA LEU A 206 -46.65 -9.95 -21.30
C LEU A 206 -47.10 -10.75 -22.51
N VAL A 207 -47.17 -12.06 -22.37
CA VAL A 207 -47.78 -12.92 -23.39
C VAL A 207 -49.27 -12.94 -23.10
N ASP A 208 -50.06 -12.29 -23.97
CA ASP A 208 -51.52 -12.34 -23.89
C ASP A 208 -51.98 -13.70 -24.44
N HIS A 209 -52.30 -14.60 -23.52
CA HIS A 209 -52.90 -15.89 -23.87
C HIS A 209 -54.38 -15.81 -24.15
N ASN A 210 -55.02 -14.63 -24.03
CA ASN A 210 -56.44 -14.47 -24.26
C ASN A 210 -56.80 -14.28 -25.73
N ALA A 211 -55.82 -14.16 -26.64
CA ALA A 211 -56.08 -14.06 -28.08
C ALA A 211 -56.75 -15.31 -28.66
N THR A 212 -56.81 -16.42 -27.89
CA THR A 212 -57.41 -17.67 -28.38
C THR A 212 -58.88 -17.82 -27.95
N PHE A 213 -59.30 -17.04 -27.01
CA PHE A 213 -60.74 -16.98 -26.64
C PHE A 213 -61.38 -15.91 -27.49
N GLY A 214 -61.78 -16.27 -28.69
CA GLY A 214 -62.55 -15.41 -29.54
C GLY A 214 -63.73 -14.87 -28.81
N ASN A 215 -63.78 -13.55 -28.67
CA ASN A 215 -64.92 -12.84 -28.14
C ASN A 215 -66.00 -12.92 -29.24
N ASN A 216 -66.82 -13.96 -29.20
CA ASN A 216 -68.06 -14.03 -29.93
C ASN A 216 -69.10 -13.20 -29.17
N ALA A 217 -69.16 -11.94 -29.45
CA ALA A 217 -70.31 -11.13 -29.17
C ALA A 217 -71.07 -10.90 -30.45
#